data_1a14fca4f2a4461effdc370f3ec11e97
#
_entry.id   1a14fca4f2a4461effdc370f3ec11e97
#
_cell.length_a   1.000
_cell.length_b   1.000
_cell.length_c   1.000
_cell.angle_alpha   90.00
_cell.angle_beta   90.00
_cell.angle_gamma   90.00
#
_symmetry.space_group_name_H-M   'P 1'
#
loop_
_entity.id
_entity.type
_entity.pdbx_description
1 polymer ?
#
loop_
_entity_poly.entity_id
_entity_poly.type
_entity_poly.pdbx_seq_one_letter_code
_entity_poly.pdbx_strand_id
1 'polypeptide(L)'
;AEKEKLGYSICDVEHAGPYCMMAEALAMANGNPTMIGYLTGTNFGRGFPKYVREFNANFLALPAMPSSIVPNAASDAAIVVRRIDTEKDGSWLAVVNTSMEPKTSRIKCDGTEVKHAVNGKPQPMTNGQFELTLYPFQLKSFHIDR
;
A
#
# COMPACT_ATOMS: atom_id res chain seq x y z
N ALA A 1 3.18 -25.68 13.12
CA ALA A 1 4.28 -25.36 14.04
C ALA A 1 5.53 -24.86 13.31
N GLU A 2 5.95 -25.54 12.24
CA GLU A 2 7.10 -25.07 11.45
C GLU A 2 6.81 -23.78 10.69
N LYS A 3 5.57 -23.62 10.21
CA LYS A 3 5.14 -22.41 9.50
C LYS A 3 5.24 -21.17 10.39
N GLU A 4 4.84 -21.32 11.65
CA GLU A 4 4.96 -20.24 12.63
C GLU A 4 6.41 -19.88 12.91
N LYS A 5 7.27 -20.88 12.98
CA LYS A 5 8.71 -20.67 13.18
C LYS A 5 9.38 -19.96 12.01
N LEU A 6 8.88 -20.20 10.80
CA LEU A 6 9.43 -19.56 9.61
C LEU A 6 8.86 -18.17 9.36
N GLY A 7 7.86 -17.75 10.14
CA GLY A 7 7.31 -16.40 10.05
C GLY A 7 6.53 -16.11 8.77
N TYR A 8 5.90 -17.11 8.17
CA TYR A 8 5.03 -16.89 7.03
C TYR A 8 3.65 -17.50 7.27
N SER A 9 2.66 -16.97 6.57
CA SER A 9 1.31 -17.50 6.56
C SER A 9 0.96 -17.99 5.16
N ILE A 10 0.10 -19.01 5.10
CA ILE A 10 -0.42 -19.51 3.83
C ILE A 10 -1.89 -19.13 3.77
N CYS A 11 -2.27 -18.52 2.66
CA CYS A 11 -3.63 -18.10 2.40
C CYS A 11 -4.07 -18.68 1.05
N ASP A 12 -5.31 -19.11 0.96
CA ASP A 12 -5.92 -19.45 -0.33
C ASP A 12 -6.28 -18.16 -1.04
N VAL A 13 -5.35 -17.67 -1.85
CA VAL A 13 -5.48 -16.38 -2.51
C VAL A 13 -6.61 -16.33 -3.55
N GLU A 14 -7.08 -17.47 -4.04
CA GLU A 14 -8.19 -17.51 -4.99
C GLU A 14 -9.52 -17.22 -4.31
N HIS A 15 -9.70 -17.69 -3.06
CA HIS A 15 -10.94 -17.57 -2.32
C HIS A 15 -10.95 -16.41 -1.33
N ALA A 16 -9.79 -15.99 -0.86
CA ALA A 16 -9.70 -14.96 0.17
C ALA A 16 -10.01 -13.54 -0.36
N GLY A 17 -9.91 -13.31 -1.66
CA GLY A 17 -10.08 -11.98 -2.22
C GLY A 17 -9.04 -11.01 -1.68
N PRO A 18 -9.42 -9.76 -1.36
CA PRO A 18 -8.48 -8.77 -0.85
C PRO A 18 -7.87 -9.16 0.51
N TYR A 19 -8.51 -10.03 1.27
CA TYR A 19 -8.01 -10.45 2.59
C TYR A 19 -6.71 -11.24 2.50
N CYS A 20 -6.36 -11.77 1.34
CA CYS A 20 -5.07 -12.44 1.14
C CYS A 20 -3.88 -11.52 1.39
N MET A 21 -4.08 -10.21 1.35
CA MET A 21 -3.04 -9.20 1.55
C MET A 21 -2.94 -8.69 2.99
N MET A 22 -3.67 -9.28 3.94
CA MET A 22 -3.72 -8.78 5.31
C MET A 22 -2.32 -8.68 5.95
N ALA A 23 -1.52 -9.72 5.84
CA ALA A 23 -0.19 -9.72 6.46
C ALA A 23 0.73 -8.66 5.85
N GLU A 24 0.70 -8.53 4.54
CA GLU A 24 1.52 -7.57 3.79
C GLU A 24 1.07 -6.12 4.06
N ALA A 25 -0.24 -5.90 4.12
CA ALA A 25 -0.79 -4.59 4.43
C ALA A 25 -0.40 -4.13 5.83
N LEU A 26 -0.48 -5.02 6.81
CA LEU A 26 -0.08 -4.72 8.18
C LEU A 26 1.44 -4.51 8.29
N ALA A 27 2.24 -5.25 7.54
CA ALA A 27 3.68 -5.03 7.47
C ALA A 27 4.01 -3.64 6.89
N MET A 28 3.33 -3.24 5.82
CA MET A 28 3.48 -1.91 5.24
C MET A 28 3.07 -0.80 6.19
N ALA A 29 1.96 -0.99 6.90
CA ALA A 29 1.44 0.03 7.82
C ALA A 29 2.34 0.23 9.04
N ASN A 30 2.97 -0.83 9.53
CA ASN A 30 3.66 -0.84 10.82
C ASN A 30 5.20 -0.88 10.71
N GLY A 31 5.75 -0.92 9.51
CA GLY A 31 7.20 -1.04 9.36
C GLY A 31 7.71 -0.64 7.99
N ASN A 32 8.92 -1.06 7.70
CA ASN A 32 9.59 -0.81 6.42
C ASN A 32 9.99 -2.14 5.78
N PRO A 33 9.04 -2.89 5.21
CA PRO A 33 9.37 -4.13 4.54
C PRO A 33 10.28 -3.87 3.34
N THR A 34 11.35 -4.63 3.22
CA THR A 34 12.28 -4.54 2.10
C THR A 34 11.88 -5.42 0.94
N MET A 35 11.03 -6.40 1.21
CA MET A 35 10.58 -7.36 0.21
C MET A 35 9.19 -7.86 0.56
N ILE A 36 8.35 -7.96 -0.46
CA ILE A 36 7.07 -8.63 -0.38
C ILE A 36 7.14 -9.83 -1.29
N GLY A 37 6.92 -11.01 -0.74
CA GLY A 37 7.02 -12.25 -1.46
C GLY A 37 5.88 -13.20 -1.18
N TYR A 38 5.59 -14.04 -2.13
CA TYR A 38 4.62 -15.10 -2.02
C TYR A 38 5.27 -16.45 -2.25
N LEU A 39 5.02 -17.34 -1.33
CA LEU A 39 5.31 -18.75 -1.53
C LEU A 39 4.07 -19.39 -2.18
N THR A 40 3.94 -19.19 -3.48
CA THR A 40 2.78 -19.64 -4.21
C THR A 40 2.92 -21.09 -4.70
N GLY A 41 4.11 -21.66 -4.58
CA GLY A 41 4.33 -23.04 -5.00
C GLY A 41 3.87 -23.29 -6.44
N THR A 42 2.95 -24.21 -6.61
CA THR A 42 2.40 -24.59 -7.91
C THR A 42 1.47 -23.55 -8.54
N ASN A 43 1.12 -22.51 -7.82
CA ASN A 43 0.15 -21.53 -8.30
C ASN A 43 0.72 -20.52 -9.30
N PHE A 44 2.01 -20.51 -9.54
CA PHE A 44 2.61 -19.67 -10.57
C PHE A 44 1.99 -19.87 -11.95
N GLY A 45 1.61 -21.09 -12.28
CA GLY A 45 0.97 -21.40 -13.56
C GLY A 45 -0.44 -20.83 -13.71
N ARG A 46 -1.07 -20.46 -12.61
CA ARG A 46 -2.42 -19.88 -12.59
C ARG A 46 -2.42 -18.36 -12.60
N GLY A 47 -1.25 -17.75 -12.51
CA GLY A 47 -1.09 -16.32 -12.36
C GLY A 47 -1.46 -15.83 -10.96
N PHE A 48 -1.03 -14.63 -10.66
CA PHE A 48 -1.36 -14.03 -9.38
C PHE A 48 -2.76 -13.41 -9.45
N PRO A 49 -3.58 -13.57 -8.39
CA PRO A 49 -4.85 -12.87 -8.30
C PRO A 49 -4.66 -11.35 -8.41
N LYS A 50 -5.72 -10.70 -8.87
CA LYS A 50 -5.76 -9.24 -9.04
C LYS A 50 -5.20 -8.47 -7.84
N TYR A 51 -5.58 -8.86 -6.62
CA TYR A 51 -5.17 -8.15 -5.40
C TYR A 51 -3.68 -8.26 -5.13
N VAL A 52 -3.09 -9.41 -5.40
CA VAL A 52 -1.65 -9.63 -5.24
C VAL A 52 -0.87 -8.77 -6.23
N ARG A 53 -1.28 -8.78 -7.50
CA ARG A 53 -0.61 -7.99 -8.54
C ARG A 53 -0.68 -6.50 -8.26
N GLU A 54 -1.84 -6.01 -7.85
CA GLU A 54 -2.04 -4.60 -7.54
C GLU A 54 -1.19 -4.17 -6.34
N PHE A 55 -1.18 -4.97 -5.28
CA PHE A 55 -0.36 -4.68 -4.10
C PHE A 55 1.11 -4.62 -4.46
N ASN A 56 1.61 -5.62 -5.17
CA ASN A 56 3.01 -5.67 -5.58
C ASN A 56 3.38 -4.50 -6.50
N ALA A 57 2.50 -4.12 -7.43
CA ALA A 57 2.75 -2.98 -8.30
C ALA A 57 2.90 -1.68 -7.50
N ASN A 58 2.05 -1.46 -6.50
CA ASN A 58 2.13 -0.29 -5.64
C ASN A 58 3.36 -0.32 -4.74
N PHE A 59 3.72 -1.48 -4.20
CA PHE A 59 4.92 -1.64 -3.39
C PHE A 59 6.18 -1.37 -4.21
N LEU A 60 6.29 -1.96 -5.39
CA LEU A 60 7.47 -1.81 -6.25
C LEU A 60 7.59 -0.42 -6.87
N ALA A 61 6.52 0.35 -6.90
CA ALA A 61 6.56 1.73 -7.36
C ALA A 61 7.17 2.69 -6.33
N LEU A 62 7.32 2.25 -5.08
CA LEU A 62 7.96 3.05 -4.03
C LEU A 62 9.48 2.92 -4.11
N PRO A 63 10.23 3.98 -3.76
CA PRO A 63 11.69 3.85 -3.63
C PRO A 63 12.06 2.88 -2.51
N ALA A 64 13.18 2.19 -2.67
CA ALA A 64 13.72 1.28 -1.66
C ALA A 64 14.40 2.07 -0.54
N MET A 65 13.63 2.86 0.17
CA MET A 65 14.08 3.74 1.25
C MET A 65 13.12 3.63 2.44
N PRO A 66 13.60 3.89 3.66
CA PRO A 66 12.73 3.89 4.83
C PRO A 66 11.62 4.93 4.72
N SER A 67 10.44 4.56 5.17
CA SER A 67 9.30 5.47 5.30
C SER A 67 9.04 5.79 6.77
N SER A 68 8.30 6.86 7.02
CA SER A 68 7.79 7.18 8.35
C SER A 68 6.30 7.47 8.30
N ILE A 69 5.60 7.17 9.39
CA ILE A 69 4.17 7.44 9.52
C ILE A 69 3.94 8.95 9.50
N VAL A 70 2.93 9.37 8.75
CA VAL A 70 2.44 10.76 8.78
C VAL A 70 1.21 10.79 9.69
N PRO A 71 1.35 11.28 10.94
CA PRO A 71 0.23 11.31 11.88
C PRO A 71 -0.91 12.18 11.34
N ASN A 72 -2.15 11.73 11.53
CA ASN A 72 -3.35 12.48 11.20
C ASN A 72 -3.49 12.87 9.71
N ALA A 73 -2.74 12.23 8.82
CA ALA A 73 -2.86 12.49 7.39
C ALA A 73 -4.17 11.97 6.82
N ALA A 74 -4.67 10.85 7.34
CA ALA A 74 -5.95 10.28 6.91
C ALA A 74 -7.07 10.64 7.89
N SER A 75 -8.26 10.91 7.39
CA SER A 75 -9.44 11.20 8.21
C SER A 75 -10.01 9.94 8.87
N ASP A 76 -9.75 8.75 8.31
CA ASP A 76 -10.16 7.47 8.90
C ASP A 76 -8.98 6.83 9.62
N ALA A 77 -9.18 6.41 10.87
CA ALA A 77 -8.12 5.85 11.71
C ALA A 77 -7.56 4.51 11.20
N ALA A 78 -8.34 3.77 10.41
CA ALA A 78 -7.90 2.50 9.83
C ALA A 78 -6.95 2.69 8.64
N ILE A 79 -6.91 3.90 8.07
CA ILE A 79 -6.04 4.22 6.95
C ILE A 79 -4.72 4.77 7.49
N VAL A 80 -3.62 4.10 7.16
CA VAL A 80 -2.27 4.51 7.54
C VAL A 80 -1.58 5.13 6.34
N VAL A 81 -0.99 6.30 6.54
CA VAL A 81 -0.20 7.00 5.52
C VAL A 81 1.26 6.99 5.95
N ARG A 82 2.12 6.48 5.09
CA ARG A 82 3.57 6.54 5.28
C ARG A 82 4.20 7.36 4.16
N ARG A 83 5.29 8.04 4.49
CA ARG A 83 5.96 8.95 3.56
C ARG A 83 7.43 8.60 3.42
N ILE A 84 7.91 8.69 2.19
CA ILE A 84 9.32 8.59 1.84
C ILE A 84 9.72 9.91 1.19
N ASP A 85 10.70 10.61 1.77
CA ASP A 85 11.25 11.83 1.20
C ASP A 85 12.55 11.53 0.48
N THR A 86 12.67 12.04 -0.73
CA THR A 86 13.91 11.94 -1.54
C THR A 86 14.50 13.32 -1.74
N GLU A 87 15.79 13.38 -2.04
CA GLU A 87 16.47 14.66 -2.29
C GLU A 87 16.11 15.28 -3.64
N LYS A 88 15.91 14.45 -4.66
CA LYS A 88 15.76 14.91 -6.05
C LYS A 88 14.41 14.65 -6.67
N ASP A 89 13.74 13.58 -6.24
CA ASP A 89 12.55 13.07 -6.94
C ASP A 89 11.25 13.36 -6.19
N GLY A 90 11.25 14.34 -5.29
CA GLY A 90 10.08 14.67 -4.49
C GLY A 90 9.84 13.67 -3.36
N SER A 91 8.58 13.43 -3.06
CA SER A 91 8.18 12.54 -1.99
C SER A 91 7.21 11.49 -2.48
N TRP A 92 7.09 10.41 -1.72
CA TRP A 92 6.22 9.30 -2.04
C TRP A 92 5.33 8.99 -0.85
N LEU A 93 4.07 8.64 -1.11
CA LEU A 93 3.14 8.19 -0.09
C LEU A 93 2.75 6.74 -0.33
N ALA A 94 2.71 5.98 0.74
CA ALA A 94 2.09 4.67 0.79
C ALA A 94 0.85 4.77 1.68
N VAL A 95 -0.31 4.53 1.11
CA VAL A 95 -1.60 4.61 1.81
C VAL A 95 -2.19 3.22 1.90
N VAL A 96 -2.44 2.76 3.12
CA VAL A 96 -2.81 1.38 3.40
C VAL A 96 -4.10 1.34 4.21
N ASN A 97 -5.07 0.53 3.76
CA ASN A 97 -6.24 0.20 4.56
C ASN A 97 -5.91 -1.00 5.45
N THR A 98 -5.86 -0.78 6.76
CA THR A 98 -5.58 -1.84 7.73
C THR A 98 -6.83 -2.56 8.22
N SER A 99 -7.97 -2.29 7.61
CA SER A 99 -9.29 -2.78 8.03
C SER A 99 -9.78 -3.90 7.13
N MET A 100 -10.66 -4.71 7.68
CA MET A 100 -11.40 -5.75 6.94
C MET A 100 -12.58 -5.19 6.15
N GLU A 101 -12.78 -3.87 6.18
CA GLU A 101 -13.89 -3.21 5.49
C GLU A 101 -13.36 -2.17 4.48
N PRO A 102 -14.11 -1.91 3.39
CA PRO A 102 -13.79 -0.78 2.53
C PRO A 102 -13.84 0.53 3.33
N LYS A 103 -12.90 1.43 3.06
CA LYS A 103 -12.83 2.73 3.75
C LYS A 103 -12.67 3.85 2.75
N THR A 104 -13.38 4.94 2.97
CA THR A 104 -13.19 6.19 2.26
C THR A 104 -12.60 7.20 3.23
N SER A 105 -11.48 7.80 2.84
CA SER A 105 -10.75 8.72 3.71
C SER A 105 -10.26 9.91 2.91
N ARG A 106 -10.18 11.06 3.57
CA ARG A 106 -9.47 12.22 3.04
C ARG A 106 -8.01 12.09 3.45
N ILE A 107 -7.13 12.33 2.50
CA ILE A 107 -5.68 12.24 2.70
C ILE A 107 -5.11 13.64 2.55
N LYS A 108 -4.48 14.15 3.60
CA LYS A 108 -3.79 15.44 3.58
C LYS A 108 -2.43 15.29 2.94
N CYS A 109 -2.08 16.22 2.09
CA CYS A 109 -0.81 16.21 1.39
C CYS A 109 -0.38 17.65 1.10
N ASP A 110 0.89 17.93 1.34
CA ASP A 110 1.47 19.27 1.17
C ASP A 110 2.03 19.55 -0.24
N GLY A 111 1.89 18.60 -1.15
CA GLY A 111 2.38 18.77 -2.52
C GLY A 111 1.41 19.55 -3.40
N THR A 112 1.94 20.12 -4.45
CA THR A 112 1.13 20.81 -5.45
C THR A 112 0.63 19.87 -6.54
N GLU A 113 1.36 18.80 -6.81
CA GLU A 113 1.03 17.84 -7.84
C GLU A 113 1.23 16.43 -7.32
N VAL A 114 0.15 15.66 -7.29
CA VAL A 114 0.13 14.28 -6.82
C VAL A 114 -0.27 13.37 -7.96
N LYS A 115 0.48 12.29 -8.13
CA LYS A 115 0.24 11.29 -9.17
C LYS A 115 0.18 9.90 -8.57
N HIS A 116 -0.61 9.02 -9.17
CA HIS A 116 -0.52 7.60 -8.86
C HIS A 116 0.85 7.08 -9.25
N ALA A 117 1.53 6.42 -8.33
CA ALA A 117 2.92 5.99 -8.56
C ALA A 117 3.02 4.89 -9.62
N VAL A 118 2.00 4.04 -9.75
CA VAL A 118 2.02 2.90 -10.68
C VAL A 118 1.87 3.34 -12.14
N ASN A 119 0.99 4.30 -12.41
CA ASN A 119 0.64 4.66 -13.80
C ASN A 119 0.90 6.12 -14.16
N GLY A 120 1.33 6.94 -13.21
CA GLY A 120 1.62 8.36 -13.42
C GLY A 120 0.39 9.24 -13.62
N LYS A 121 -0.82 8.71 -13.46
CA LYS A 121 -2.05 9.50 -13.61
C LYS A 121 -2.20 10.52 -12.49
N PRO A 122 -2.63 11.76 -12.81
CA PRO A 122 -2.86 12.76 -11.77
C PRO A 122 -3.92 12.33 -10.77
N GLN A 123 -3.68 12.66 -9.51
CA GLN A 123 -4.69 12.56 -8.46
C GLN A 123 -5.20 13.97 -8.16
N PRO A 124 -6.48 14.26 -8.45
CA PRO A 124 -7.02 15.59 -8.17
C PRO A 124 -6.94 15.96 -6.70
N MET A 125 -6.53 17.19 -6.43
CA MET A 125 -6.38 17.75 -5.09
C MET A 125 -7.36 18.89 -4.89
N THR A 126 -7.90 19.01 -3.67
CA THR A 126 -8.73 20.14 -3.25
C THR A 126 -8.33 20.57 -1.85
N ASN A 127 -7.88 21.83 -1.71
CA ASN A 127 -7.47 22.39 -0.42
C ASN A 127 -6.41 21.57 0.31
N GLY A 128 -5.41 21.06 -0.43
CA GLY A 128 -4.31 20.29 0.15
C GLY A 128 -4.67 18.87 0.57
N GLN A 129 -5.76 18.33 0.03
CA GLN A 129 -6.17 16.96 0.35
C GLN A 129 -6.88 16.30 -0.84
N PHE A 130 -6.96 14.99 -0.81
CA PHE A 130 -7.73 14.24 -1.79
C PHE A 130 -8.52 13.13 -1.09
N GLU A 131 -9.63 12.72 -1.69
CA GLU A 131 -10.44 11.62 -1.19
C GLU A 131 -10.03 10.32 -1.87
N LEU A 132 -9.92 9.26 -1.08
CA LEU A 132 -9.50 7.96 -1.56
C LEU A 132 -10.38 6.87 -0.94
N THR A 133 -10.87 5.96 -1.78
CA THR A 133 -11.58 4.76 -1.35
C THR A 133 -10.68 3.56 -1.56
N LEU A 134 -10.45 2.81 -0.48
CA LEU A 134 -9.63 1.61 -0.50
C LEU A 134 -10.47 0.40 -0.08
N TYR A 135 -10.37 -0.68 -0.85
CA TYR A 135 -10.91 -1.97 -0.41
C TYR A 135 -10.05 -2.54 0.74
N PRO A 136 -10.51 -3.59 1.43
CA PRO A 136 -9.76 -4.13 2.58
C PRO A 136 -8.32 -4.48 2.21
N PHE A 137 -7.38 -4.03 3.06
CA PHE A 137 -5.94 -4.30 2.93
C PHE A 137 -5.30 -3.84 1.63
N GLN A 138 -5.92 -2.88 0.96
CA GLN A 138 -5.36 -2.28 -0.24
C GLN A 138 -4.19 -1.36 0.11
N LEU A 139 -3.14 -1.43 -0.70
CA LEU A 139 -2.05 -0.46 -0.74
C LEU A 139 -2.20 0.39 -1.99
N LYS A 140 -2.13 1.71 -1.83
CA LYS A 140 -2.09 2.66 -2.95
C LYS A 140 -0.90 3.58 -2.76
N SER A 141 -0.10 3.73 -3.81
CA SER A 141 1.13 4.53 -3.76
C SER A 141 1.00 5.77 -4.63
N PHE A 142 1.54 6.88 -4.14
CA PHE A 142 1.50 8.18 -4.82
C PHE A 142 2.88 8.81 -4.87
N HIS A 143 3.12 9.58 -5.90
CA HIS A 143 4.29 10.43 -6.04
C HIS A 143 3.89 11.89 -5.93
N ILE A 144 4.62 12.64 -5.13
CA ILE A 144 4.39 14.06 -4.91
C ILE A 144 5.55 14.83 -5.55
N ASP A 145 5.26 15.57 -6.59
CA ASP A 145 6.21 16.51 -7.16
C ASP A 145 6.29 17.77 -6.28
N ARG A 146 7.50 18.27 -6.13
CA ARG A 146 7.77 19.53 -5.43
C ARG A 146 8.15 20.64 -6.38
#